data_a70d71ae9d2b39d35b0d077654fb4a64
#
_entry.id   a70d71ae9d2b39d35b0d077654fb4a64
#
_cell.length_a   1.000
_cell.length_b   1.000
_cell.length_c   1.000
_cell.angle_alpha   90.00
_cell.angle_beta   90.00
_cell.angle_gamma   90.00
#
_symmetry.space_group_name_H-M   'P 1'
#
loop_
_entity.id
_entity.type
_entity.pdbx_description
1 polymer ?
#
loop_
_entity_poly.entity_id
_entity_poly.type
_entity_poly.pdbx_seq_one_letter_code
_entity_poly.pdbx_strand_id
1 'polypeptide(L)'
;LIAAVARGGAIGRGNDLPWHLPEDLKHFRASTQGTPVIMGRRTWDSLPPRFRPLPGRTNIVVTRDPAWQAEGALRAGSLEEARAAAGDAPRAFVIGGGELYRAALPLADELRLTELDLDVPDADVFFPDWRAAGFEEVTRERRHAAAPNHFDFDFVTYTRSARGT
;
A
#
# COMPACT_ATOMS: atom_id res chain seq x y z
N LEU A 1 -2.34 1.78 -6.01
CA LEU A 1 -2.07 1.03 -4.79
C LEU A 1 -0.59 0.66 -4.71
N ILE A 2 -0.04 0.66 -3.52
CA ILE A 2 1.34 0.22 -3.28
C ILE A 2 1.36 -0.76 -2.11
N ALA A 3 2.01 -1.91 -2.28
CA ALA A 3 2.07 -2.95 -1.26
C ALA A 3 3.26 -3.88 -1.46
N ALA A 4 3.71 -4.52 -0.39
CA ALA A 4 4.59 -5.68 -0.45
C ALA A 4 3.74 -6.92 -0.21
N VAL A 5 3.83 -7.91 -1.09
CA VAL A 5 2.99 -9.11 -1.07
C VAL A 5 3.87 -10.35 -1.10
N ALA A 6 3.68 -11.24 -0.14
CA ALA A 6 4.31 -12.55 -0.15
C ALA A 6 3.49 -13.53 -1.01
N ARG A 7 3.95 -14.77 -1.13
CA ARG A 7 3.25 -15.79 -1.91
C ARG A 7 1.81 -15.94 -1.43
N GLY A 8 0.91 -16.18 -2.37
CA GLY A 8 -0.52 -16.28 -2.08
C GLY A 8 -1.20 -14.96 -1.78
N GLY A 9 -0.49 -13.83 -1.93
CA GLY A 9 -1.07 -12.51 -1.67
C GLY A 9 -0.97 -12.06 -0.22
N ALA A 10 -0.23 -12.76 0.63
CA ALA A 10 -0.12 -12.45 2.06
C ALA A 10 0.49 -11.06 2.28
N ILE A 11 -0.16 -10.22 3.10
CA ILE A 11 0.32 -8.88 3.44
C ILE A 11 0.36 -8.61 4.94
N GLY A 12 -0.16 -9.51 5.75
CA GLY A 12 -0.15 -9.32 7.20
C GLY A 12 -0.36 -10.60 7.97
N ARG A 13 0.12 -10.57 9.22
CA ARG A 13 -0.04 -11.65 10.19
C ARG A 13 -0.08 -11.03 11.59
N GLY A 14 -1.20 -11.23 12.30
CA GLY A 14 -1.34 -10.72 13.66
C GLY A 14 -1.21 -9.20 13.75
N ASN A 15 -1.77 -8.44 12.81
CA ASN A 15 -1.72 -6.98 12.72
C ASN A 15 -0.33 -6.41 12.46
N ASP A 16 0.60 -7.22 11.98
CA ASP A 16 1.97 -6.78 11.72
C ASP A 16 2.45 -7.34 10.38
N LEU A 17 3.55 -6.77 9.87
CA LEU A 17 4.23 -7.33 8.70
C LEU A 17 5.06 -8.52 9.16
N PRO A 18 4.91 -9.70 8.49
CA PRO A 18 5.68 -10.88 8.86
C PRO A 18 7.14 -10.84 8.39
N TRP A 19 7.56 -9.74 7.79
CA TRP A 19 8.93 -9.55 7.30
C TRP A 19 9.40 -8.13 7.59
N HIS A 20 10.72 -7.95 7.54
CA HIS A 20 11.35 -6.64 7.57
C HIS A 20 12.31 -6.56 6.40
N LEU A 21 11.98 -5.74 5.40
CA LEU A 21 12.76 -5.61 4.16
C LEU A 21 13.15 -4.15 3.95
N PRO A 22 14.36 -3.75 4.39
CA PRO A 22 14.80 -2.36 4.24
C PRO A 22 14.77 -1.85 2.80
N GLU A 23 15.08 -2.72 1.85
CA GLU A 23 15.06 -2.37 0.42
C GLU A 23 13.66 -1.93 -0.02
N ASP A 24 12.61 -2.58 0.52
CA ASP A 24 11.24 -2.22 0.21
C ASP A 24 10.81 -0.92 0.90
N LEU A 25 11.25 -0.71 2.13
CA LEU A 25 10.96 0.54 2.84
C LEU A 25 11.53 1.74 2.08
N LYS A 26 12.74 1.60 1.55
CA LYS A 26 13.39 2.63 0.73
C LYS A 26 12.62 2.86 -0.58
N HIS A 27 12.19 1.78 -1.23
CA HIS A 27 11.39 1.83 -2.45
C HIS A 27 10.05 2.51 -2.22
N PHE A 28 9.36 2.14 -1.13
CA PHE A 28 8.10 2.75 -0.71
C PHE A 28 8.25 4.26 -0.53
N ARG A 29 9.28 4.67 0.20
CA ARG A 29 9.56 6.08 0.45
C ARG A 29 9.81 6.83 -0.86
N ALA A 30 10.65 6.29 -1.73
CA ALA A 30 10.95 6.90 -3.02
C ALA A 30 9.72 7.01 -3.91
N SER A 31 8.86 5.99 -3.89
CA SER A 31 7.64 5.96 -4.71
C SER A 31 6.59 6.96 -4.25
N THR A 32 6.46 7.16 -2.93
CA THR A 32 5.38 7.98 -2.37
C THR A 32 5.79 9.39 -1.97
N GLN A 33 7.08 9.70 -1.99
CA GLN A 33 7.57 11.02 -1.58
C GLN A 33 6.90 12.14 -2.37
N GLY A 34 6.35 13.13 -1.64
CA GLY A 34 5.67 14.25 -2.25
C GLY A 34 4.25 13.99 -2.72
N THR A 35 3.71 12.79 -2.48
CA THR A 35 2.34 12.44 -2.87
C THR A 35 1.45 12.23 -1.65
N PRO A 36 0.12 12.45 -1.76
CA PRO A 36 -0.80 12.04 -0.72
C PRO A 36 -0.78 10.52 -0.54
N VAL A 37 -0.83 10.07 0.71
CA VAL A 37 -0.96 8.65 1.05
C VAL A 37 -2.25 8.44 1.82
N ILE A 38 -3.01 7.43 1.41
CA ILE A 38 -4.31 7.10 1.96
C ILE A 38 -4.20 5.76 2.68
N MET A 39 -4.62 5.72 3.93
CA MET A 39 -4.50 4.52 4.76
C MET A 39 -5.71 4.34 5.66
N GLY A 40 -5.94 3.09 6.07
CA GLY A 40 -6.90 2.82 7.10
C GLY A 40 -6.35 3.16 8.49
N ARG A 41 -7.23 3.26 9.48
CA ARG A 41 -6.84 3.62 10.85
C ARG A 41 -5.83 2.64 11.45
N ARG A 42 -6.00 1.34 11.22
CA ARG A 42 -5.06 0.34 11.76
C ARG A 42 -3.66 0.51 11.20
N THR A 43 -3.56 0.88 9.92
CA THR A 43 -2.26 1.17 9.30
C THR A 43 -1.63 2.39 9.96
N TRP A 44 -2.40 3.45 10.19
CA TRP A 44 -1.93 4.63 10.91
C TRP A 44 -1.41 4.25 12.31
N ASP A 45 -2.18 3.47 13.05
CA ASP A 45 -1.81 3.04 14.40
C ASP A 45 -0.55 2.17 14.42
N SER A 46 -0.26 1.46 13.31
CA SER A 46 0.92 0.60 13.20
C SER A 46 2.20 1.37 12.90
N LEU A 47 2.10 2.62 12.45
CA LEU A 47 3.28 3.42 12.15
C LEU A 47 4.02 3.79 13.44
N PRO A 48 5.37 3.68 13.47
CA PRO A 48 6.14 4.18 14.60
C PRO A 48 5.83 5.66 14.84
N PRO A 49 5.76 6.13 16.11
CA PRO A 49 5.42 7.52 16.42
C PRO A 49 6.25 8.57 15.66
N ARG A 50 7.54 8.28 15.45
CA ARG A 50 8.44 9.19 14.72
C ARG A 50 8.14 9.29 13.23
N PHE A 51 7.37 8.34 12.68
CA PHE A 51 6.96 8.32 11.28
C PHE A 51 5.45 8.57 11.13
N ARG A 52 4.82 9.09 12.13
CA ARG A 52 3.41 9.38 12.15
C ARG A 52 3.18 10.86 12.44
N PRO A 53 2.92 11.70 11.42
CA PRO A 53 2.65 11.33 10.03
C PRO A 53 3.90 10.94 9.24
N LEU A 54 3.70 10.24 8.11
CA LEU A 54 4.79 9.97 7.19
C LEU A 54 5.28 11.31 6.62
N PRO A 55 6.58 11.63 6.76
CA PRO A 55 7.08 12.96 6.42
C PRO A 55 7.07 13.23 4.91
N GLY A 56 6.84 14.49 4.54
CA GLY A 56 6.87 14.95 3.15
C GLY A 56 5.66 14.52 2.33
N ARG A 57 4.61 14.04 2.97
CA ARG A 57 3.40 13.53 2.30
C ARG A 57 2.17 13.98 3.06
N THR A 58 1.06 14.21 2.34
CA THR A 58 -0.24 14.43 2.98
C THR A 58 -0.76 13.08 3.43
N ASN A 59 -0.96 12.90 4.72
CA ASN A 59 -1.46 11.66 5.31
C ASN A 59 -2.97 11.75 5.46
N ILE A 60 -3.70 10.84 4.84
CA ILE A 60 -5.16 10.78 4.87
C ILE A 60 -5.56 9.44 5.46
N VAL A 61 -6.33 9.48 6.55
CA VAL A 61 -6.77 8.27 7.26
C VAL A 61 -8.26 8.07 7.06
N VAL A 62 -8.63 6.91 6.53
CA VAL A 62 -10.02 6.54 6.32
C VAL A 62 -10.52 5.80 7.56
N THR A 63 -11.55 6.36 8.19
CA THR A 63 -12.20 5.75 9.35
C THR A 63 -13.66 6.19 9.43
N ARG A 64 -14.52 5.29 9.87
CA ARG A 64 -15.95 5.60 10.09
C ARG A 64 -16.20 6.39 11.37
N ASP A 65 -15.22 6.45 12.27
CA ASP A 65 -15.35 7.18 13.52
C ASP A 65 -15.27 8.69 13.23
N PRO A 66 -16.38 9.45 13.35
CA PRO A 66 -16.38 10.88 13.05
C PRO A 66 -15.60 11.70 14.05
N ALA A 67 -15.32 11.16 15.23
CA ALA A 67 -14.55 11.84 16.28
C ALA A 67 -13.06 11.58 16.19
N TRP A 68 -12.63 10.67 15.31
CA TRP A 68 -11.21 10.37 15.18
C TRP A 68 -10.44 11.56 14.62
N GLN A 69 -9.35 11.90 15.25
CA GLN A 69 -8.42 12.89 14.75
C GLN A 69 -7.02 12.61 15.28
N ALA A 70 -6.02 13.02 14.54
CA ALA A 70 -4.62 12.90 14.94
C ALA A 70 -3.82 14.02 14.31
N GLU A 71 -2.80 14.46 15.02
CA GLU A 71 -1.93 15.51 14.53
C GLU A 71 -1.20 15.06 13.26
N GLY A 72 -1.26 15.88 12.22
CA GLY A 72 -0.60 15.61 10.96
C GLY A 72 -1.39 14.72 10.00
N ALA A 73 -2.61 14.33 10.34
CA ALA A 73 -3.46 13.51 9.49
C ALA A 73 -4.77 14.21 9.19
N LEU A 74 -5.25 14.00 7.96
CA LEU A 74 -6.60 14.38 7.57
C LEU A 74 -7.48 13.15 7.71
N ARG A 75 -8.67 13.34 8.29
CA ARG A 75 -9.65 12.26 8.38
C ARG A 75 -10.55 12.24 7.15
N ALA A 76 -10.85 11.04 6.66
CA ALA A 76 -11.88 10.83 5.63
C ALA A 76 -12.80 9.69 6.08
N GLY A 77 -14.10 9.82 5.84
CA GLY A 77 -15.07 8.79 6.21
C GLY A 77 -15.19 7.67 5.19
N SER A 78 -14.63 7.86 4.00
CA SER A 78 -14.68 6.89 2.90
C SER A 78 -13.49 7.10 1.97
N LEU A 79 -13.28 6.14 1.08
CA LEU A 79 -12.25 6.25 0.04
C LEU A 79 -12.54 7.43 -0.89
N GLU A 80 -13.80 7.69 -1.20
CA GLU A 80 -14.19 8.82 -2.04
C GLU A 80 -13.83 10.15 -1.38
N GLU A 81 -14.11 10.30 -0.10
CA GLU A 81 -13.71 11.48 0.67
C GLU A 81 -12.19 11.62 0.70
N ALA A 82 -11.47 10.51 0.82
CA ALA A 82 -10.01 10.53 0.82
C ALA A 82 -9.46 11.03 -0.51
N ARG A 83 -10.04 10.61 -1.62
CA ARG A 83 -9.64 11.10 -2.95
C ARG A 83 -9.88 12.61 -3.06
N ALA A 84 -11.01 13.09 -2.58
CA ALA A 84 -11.31 14.52 -2.55
C ALA A 84 -10.31 15.29 -1.68
N ALA A 85 -9.93 14.73 -0.53
CA ALA A 85 -8.95 15.33 0.36
C ALA A 85 -7.54 15.40 -0.25
N ALA A 86 -7.22 14.51 -1.19
CA ALA A 86 -5.96 14.54 -1.93
C ALA A 86 -5.87 15.75 -2.88
N GLY A 87 -7.01 16.38 -3.19
CA GLY A 87 -7.07 17.61 -3.97
C GLY A 87 -6.61 17.44 -5.42
N ASP A 88 -5.83 18.39 -5.88
CA ASP A 88 -5.36 18.42 -7.28
C ASP A 88 -4.08 17.62 -7.51
N ALA A 89 -3.65 16.83 -6.54
CA ALA A 89 -2.46 16.02 -6.70
C ALA A 89 -2.64 15.06 -7.90
N PRO A 90 -1.64 14.98 -8.79
CA PRO A 90 -1.76 14.11 -9.98
C PRO A 90 -1.80 12.63 -9.63
N ARG A 91 -1.38 12.28 -8.41
CA ARG A 91 -1.30 10.89 -7.96
C ARG A 91 -1.48 10.84 -6.45
N ALA A 92 -2.17 9.80 -5.98
CA ALA A 92 -2.27 9.46 -4.57
C ALA A 92 -2.11 7.95 -4.43
N PHE A 93 -1.47 7.51 -3.34
CA PHE A 93 -1.25 6.09 -3.10
C PHE A 93 -2.09 5.59 -1.94
N VAL A 94 -2.76 4.46 -2.14
CA VAL A 94 -3.38 3.70 -1.06
C VAL A 94 -2.34 2.73 -0.51
N ILE A 95 -2.06 2.82 0.78
CA ILE A 95 -0.94 2.11 1.42
C ILE A 95 -1.37 1.01 2.39
N GLY A 96 -2.66 0.73 2.52
CA GLY A 96 -3.18 -0.35 3.33
C GLY A 96 -4.30 0.09 4.27
N GLY A 97 -4.95 -0.79 5.02
CA GLY A 97 -4.71 -2.24 4.94
C GLY A 97 -5.62 -2.99 3.97
N GLY A 98 -5.80 -4.27 4.26
CA GLY A 98 -6.49 -5.19 3.35
C GLY A 98 -7.87 -4.75 2.91
N GLU A 99 -8.70 -4.25 3.82
CA GLU A 99 -10.04 -3.75 3.47
C GLU A 99 -9.97 -2.58 2.50
N LEU A 100 -9.04 -1.66 2.74
CA LEU A 100 -8.89 -0.49 1.88
C LEU A 100 -8.35 -0.87 0.51
N TYR A 101 -7.43 -1.82 0.44
CA TYR A 101 -6.96 -2.35 -0.84
C TYR A 101 -8.11 -2.97 -1.63
N ARG A 102 -8.98 -3.75 -0.99
CA ARG A 102 -10.14 -4.34 -1.67
C ARG A 102 -11.09 -3.29 -2.20
N ALA A 103 -11.35 -2.25 -1.42
CA ALA A 103 -12.23 -1.17 -1.83
C ALA A 103 -11.62 -0.34 -2.97
N ALA A 104 -10.30 -0.15 -2.96
CA ALA A 104 -9.60 0.69 -3.92
C ALA A 104 -9.27 -0.01 -5.23
N LEU A 105 -9.15 -1.33 -5.24
CA LEU A 105 -8.72 -2.06 -6.43
C LEU A 105 -9.56 -1.76 -7.68
N PRO A 106 -10.90 -1.73 -7.60
CA PRO A 106 -11.71 -1.40 -8.78
C PRO A 106 -11.50 0.03 -9.32
N LEU A 107 -11.00 0.92 -8.47
CA LEU A 107 -10.79 2.33 -8.81
C LEU A 107 -9.34 2.65 -9.17
N ALA A 108 -8.43 1.72 -8.92
CA ALA A 108 -7.00 1.96 -9.09
C ALA A 108 -6.60 1.97 -10.57
N ASP A 109 -5.68 2.86 -10.92
CA ASP A 109 -5.09 2.93 -12.25
C ASP A 109 -3.78 2.16 -12.31
N GLU A 110 -3.09 2.03 -11.19
CA GLU A 110 -1.75 1.45 -11.11
C GLU A 110 -1.58 0.67 -9.82
N LEU A 111 -0.89 -0.45 -9.91
CA LEU A 111 -0.42 -1.20 -8.75
C LEU A 111 1.10 -1.20 -8.77
N ARG A 112 1.72 -0.85 -7.64
CA ARG A 112 3.15 -1.03 -7.41
C ARG A 112 3.32 -2.06 -6.34
N LEU A 113 3.63 -3.27 -6.75
CA LEU A 113 3.74 -4.41 -5.84
C LEU A 113 5.20 -4.84 -5.71
N THR A 114 5.64 -5.05 -4.48
CA THR A 114 6.88 -5.76 -4.20
C THR A 114 6.48 -7.20 -3.95
N GLU A 115 6.77 -8.07 -4.92
CA GLU A 115 6.41 -9.49 -4.85
C GLU A 115 7.54 -10.26 -4.23
N LEU A 116 7.30 -10.82 -3.05
CA LEU A 116 8.31 -11.53 -2.26
C LEU A 116 8.22 -13.04 -2.47
N ASP A 117 9.35 -13.67 -2.79
CA ASP A 117 9.46 -15.14 -2.83
C ASP A 117 9.59 -15.65 -1.39
N LEU A 118 8.52 -15.47 -0.63
CA LEU A 118 8.46 -15.77 0.80
C LEU A 118 7.12 -16.39 1.13
N ASP A 119 7.12 -17.51 1.84
CA ASP A 119 5.91 -18.12 2.36
C ASP A 119 5.59 -17.57 3.74
N VAL A 120 4.32 -17.22 3.95
CA VAL A 120 3.81 -16.77 5.25
C VAL A 120 2.63 -17.66 5.61
N PRO A 121 2.89 -18.86 6.19
CA PRO A 121 1.84 -19.87 6.40
C PRO A 121 0.73 -19.42 7.35
N ASP A 122 1.02 -18.51 8.27
CA ASP A 122 0.05 -18.01 9.26
C ASP A 122 -0.54 -16.65 8.88
N ALA A 123 -0.45 -16.26 7.61
CA ALA A 123 -0.99 -14.99 7.17
C ALA A 123 -2.50 -14.92 7.37
N ASP A 124 -2.99 -13.80 7.85
CA ASP A 124 -4.42 -13.56 8.09
C ASP A 124 -4.96 -12.37 7.31
N VAL A 125 -4.11 -11.61 6.64
CA VAL A 125 -4.52 -10.51 5.76
C VAL A 125 -3.88 -10.69 4.40
N PHE A 126 -4.70 -10.50 3.35
CA PHE A 126 -4.29 -10.74 1.97
C PHE A 126 -4.60 -9.54 1.09
N PHE A 127 -3.73 -9.27 0.13
CA PHE A 127 -3.98 -8.34 -0.94
C PHE A 127 -5.05 -8.95 -1.87
N PRO A 128 -6.01 -8.16 -2.38
CA PRO A 128 -7.06 -8.70 -3.25
C PRO A 128 -6.47 -9.27 -4.54
N ASP A 129 -7.16 -10.22 -5.14
CA ASP A 129 -6.71 -10.81 -6.40
C ASP A 129 -6.83 -9.78 -7.52
N TRP A 130 -5.69 -9.32 -8.02
CA TRP A 130 -5.62 -8.31 -9.09
C TRP A 130 -5.52 -8.91 -10.49
N ARG A 131 -5.25 -10.22 -10.58
CA ARG A 131 -4.96 -10.85 -11.88
C ARG A 131 -6.15 -10.83 -12.81
N ALA A 132 -7.35 -10.96 -12.28
CA ALA A 132 -8.59 -10.91 -13.06
C ALA A 132 -9.17 -9.50 -13.19
N ALA A 133 -8.50 -8.47 -12.67
CA ALA A 133 -9.05 -7.11 -12.58
C ALA A 133 -8.62 -6.20 -13.75
N GLY A 134 -7.99 -6.74 -14.79
CA GLY A 134 -7.63 -5.97 -15.97
C GLY A 134 -6.30 -5.23 -15.88
N PHE A 135 -5.44 -5.60 -14.96
CA PHE A 135 -4.11 -5.02 -14.85
C PHE A 135 -3.09 -5.79 -15.68
N GLU A 136 -2.18 -5.07 -16.32
CA GLU A 136 -1.09 -5.65 -17.10
C GLU A 136 0.24 -5.24 -16.51
N GLU A 137 1.19 -6.17 -16.48
CA GLU A 137 2.54 -5.90 -16.02
C GLU A 137 3.26 -4.96 -17.00
N VAL A 138 3.83 -3.89 -16.48
CA VAL A 138 4.57 -2.90 -17.28
C VAL A 138 6.06 -3.03 -17.05
N THR A 139 6.49 -3.15 -15.78
CA THR A 139 7.89 -3.30 -15.43
C THR A 139 8.05 -4.35 -14.33
N ARG A 140 9.19 -5.03 -14.37
CA ARG A 140 9.57 -5.98 -13.32
C ARG A 140 11.08 -5.90 -13.11
N GLU A 141 11.49 -5.68 -11.87
CA GLU A 141 12.89 -5.60 -11.50
C GLU A 141 13.17 -6.61 -10.39
N ARG A 142 13.95 -7.64 -10.70
CA ARG A 142 14.28 -8.69 -9.73
C ARG A 142 15.45 -8.28 -8.86
N ARG A 143 15.32 -8.54 -7.57
CA ARG A 143 16.31 -8.25 -6.54
C ARG A 143 16.48 -9.43 -5.59
N HIS A 144 17.60 -9.46 -4.89
CA HIS A 144 17.84 -10.40 -3.81
C HIS A 144 17.97 -9.63 -2.51
N ALA A 145 17.22 -10.05 -1.48
CA ALA A 145 17.24 -9.38 -0.19
C ALA A 145 18.58 -9.60 0.50
N ALA A 146 19.16 -8.53 1.04
CA ALA A 146 20.38 -8.61 1.82
C ALA A 146 20.16 -9.38 3.11
N ALA A 147 21.26 -9.94 3.66
CA ALA A 147 21.22 -10.62 4.94
C ALA A 147 20.54 -9.73 6.00
N PRO A 148 19.75 -10.31 6.90
CA PRO A 148 19.53 -11.73 7.16
C PRO A 148 18.39 -12.38 6.35
N ASN A 149 17.77 -11.66 5.42
CA ASN A 149 16.55 -12.12 4.76
C ASN A 149 16.77 -13.25 3.75
N HIS A 150 17.72 -13.13 2.86
CA HIS A 150 18.08 -14.16 1.88
C HIS A 150 16.93 -14.74 1.05
N PHE A 151 16.02 -13.91 0.58
CA PHE A 151 15.00 -14.31 -0.39
C PHE A 151 15.00 -13.34 -1.58
N ASP A 152 14.44 -13.79 -2.70
CA ASP A 152 14.29 -12.95 -3.88
C ASP A 152 12.98 -12.18 -3.82
N PHE A 153 12.97 -11.01 -4.44
CA PHE A 153 11.75 -10.22 -4.57
C PHE A 153 11.82 -9.41 -5.87
N ASP A 154 10.65 -9.03 -6.36
CA ASP A 154 10.54 -8.21 -7.58
C ASP A 154 9.78 -6.92 -7.26
N PHE A 155 10.29 -5.80 -7.76
CA PHE A 155 9.51 -4.56 -7.84
C PHE A 155 8.74 -4.60 -9.15
N VAL A 156 7.41 -4.63 -9.06
CA VAL A 156 6.54 -4.79 -10.23
C VAL A 156 5.55 -3.65 -10.31
N THR A 157 5.41 -3.09 -11.49
CA THR A 157 4.37 -2.09 -11.77
C THR A 157 3.36 -2.69 -12.73
N TYR A 158 2.09 -2.62 -12.35
CA TYR A 158 0.95 -3.02 -13.18
C TYR A 158 0.12 -1.77 -13.47
N THR A 159 -0.39 -1.67 -14.69
CA THR A 159 -1.34 -0.62 -15.03
C THR A 159 -2.62 -1.25 -15.55
N ARG A 160 -3.73 -0.56 -15.34
CA ARG A 160 -5.00 -1.01 -15.89
C ARG A 160 -5.00 -0.77 -17.40
N SER A 161 -5.33 -1.79 -18.17
CA SER A 161 -5.51 -1.65 -19.60
C SER A 161 -6.61 -0.63 -19.89
N ALA A 162 -6.52 0.05 -21.06
CA ALA A 162 -7.38 1.17 -21.41
C ALA A 162 -8.84 0.88 -21.11
N ARG A 163 -9.43 1.71 -20.24
CA ARG A 163 -10.83 1.55 -19.84
C ARG A 163 -11.74 1.92 -20.99
N GLY A 164 -12.43 0.92 -21.55
CA GLY A 164 -13.62 1.13 -22.36
C GLY A 164 -13.59 2.27 -23.37
N THR A 165 -12.43 2.60 -23.78
CA THR A 165 -12.30 3.61 -24.83
C THR A 165 -12.75 3.03 -26.13
#